data_fc52f349ac11ffb0886c0e0fe914a838
#
_entry.id   fc52f349ac11ffb0886c0e0fe914a838
#
_cell.length_a   1.000
_cell.length_b   1.000
_cell.length_c   1.000
_cell.angle_alpha   90.00
_cell.angle_beta   90.00
_cell.angle_gamma   90.00
#
_symmetry.space_group_name_H-M   'P 1'
#
loop_
_entity.id
_entity.type
_entity.pdbx_description
1 polymer ?
#
loop_
_entity_poly.entity_id
_entity_poly.type
_entity_poly.pdbx_seq_one_letter_code
_entity_poly.pdbx_strand_id
1 'polypeptide(L)'
;MFFYKKAAEKNFKDDPEIYNSVKEIIENVRNKGDEALSHYNEKFGGIAMDSFRVPEEEIEKAYLEISNELRGAIEQSAYNIKNFALLQRDTIKPLLATETSRGIFLGHTIIPVDSCCCYVPGGNHPLFSTALMLVIPARTAGVKRVCAAVPPMAGSRLPHPATLAALKIAGANEVYAVGGAQAVAAFAYGTESIAPVAMIVGPGNKYVTEAKRQVYGKVGIDFIAGPSEVLVIADEKADPAVIAADILAQSEHDVDAAGILITTSKEIAEKVSSEVKKQLAGLDTADIAAEAWEKNGIIMVADSLEEAAEAANEIAPEHLEINTEEPDKLVPLLRNYGSLFIGEGSAEVFGDYVAGTNHTLPTMGAAKYTGGVSVMTFLKVCTFQRITAEGADLLAPVAEVMALNEGLSAHAGAARVRMKKRS
;
A
#
# COMPACT_ATOMS: atom_id res chain seq x y z
N MET A 1 19.34 5.84 -25.49
CA MET A 1 19.59 5.46 -24.06
C MET A 1 20.63 4.37 -23.94
N PHE A 2 21.56 4.42 -22.97
CA PHE A 2 22.50 3.35 -22.65
C PHE A 2 22.65 3.15 -21.13
N PHE A 3 23.03 1.94 -20.71
CA PHE A 3 23.29 1.64 -19.29
C PHE A 3 24.72 2.00 -18.92
N TYR A 4 24.91 2.88 -17.95
CA TYR A 4 26.18 3.14 -17.28
C TYR A 4 26.46 2.09 -16.18
N LYS A 5 25.40 1.70 -15.40
CA LYS A 5 25.39 0.59 -14.44
C LYS A 5 24.14 -0.26 -14.67
N LYS A 6 24.27 -1.58 -14.64
CA LYS A 6 23.15 -2.52 -14.75
C LYS A 6 22.99 -3.27 -13.44
N ALA A 7 21.74 -3.56 -13.08
CA ALA A 7 21.43 -4.52 -12.04
C ALA A 7 21.88 -5.94 -12.44
N ALA A 8 22.12 -6.78 -11.47
CA ALA A 8 22.21 -8.22 -11.69
C ALA A 8 20.88 -8.75 -12.25
N GLU A 9 20.95 -9.80 -13.11
CA GLU A 9 19.73 -10.41 -13.63
C GLU A 9 18.85 -10.95 -12.48
N LYS A 10 17.68 -10.37 -12.29
CA LYS A 10 16.68 -10.86 -11.32
C LYS A 10 15.77 -11.87 -12.02
N ASN A 11 15.79 -13.09 -11.55
CA ASN A 11 14.74 -14.06 -11.84
C ASN A 11 13.65 -13.96 -10.75
N PHE A 12 12.69 -13.05 -10.92
CA PHE A 12 11.45 -13.10 -10.15
C PHE A 12 10.63 -14.30 -10.63
N LYS A 13 10.96 -15.49 -10.13
CA LYS A 13 10.11 -16.65 -10.26
C LYS A 13 9.23 -16.73 -9.05
N ASP A 14 7.96 -17.06 -9.29
CA ASP A 14 7.09 -17.59 -8.23
C ASP A 14 7.89 -18.67 -7.50
N ASP A 15 8.08 -18.48 -6.18
CA ASP A 15 8.82 -19.43 -5.35
C ASP A 15 7.83 -20.50 -4.83
N PRO A 16 7.86 -21.73 -5.41
CA PRO A 16 6.93 -22.78 -5.01
C PRO A 16 7.08 -23.19 -3.53
N GLU A 17 8.27 -22.97 -2.93
CA GLU A 17 8.52 -23.31 -1.53
C GLU A 17 7.81 -22.31 -0.62
N ILE A 18 7.90 -21.00 -0.95
CA ILE A 18 7.16 -19.96 -0.23
C ILE A 18 5.66 -20.18 -0.38
N TYR A 19 5.17 -20.42 -1.60
CA TYR A 19 3.76 -20.69 -1.86
C TYR A 19 3.23 -21.85 -1.00
N ASN A 20 3.92 -22.99 -1.01
CA ASN A 20 3.50 -24.18 -0.26
C ASN A 20 3.58 -23.95 1.26
N SER A 21 4.65 -23.30 1.75
CA SER A 21 4.80 -22.97 3.17
C SER A 21 3.70 -22.06 3.66
N VAL A 22 3.37 -21.02 2.90
CA VAL A 22 2.29 -20.08 3.24
C VAL A 22 0.93 -20.76 3.19
N LYS A 23 0.68 -21.61 2.20
CA LYS A 23 -0.55 -22.40 2.10
C LYS A 23 -0.76 -23.27 3.33
N GLU A 24 0.28 -23.98 3.77
CA GLU A 24 0.25 -24.80 4.98
C GLU A 24 -0.07 -23.95 6.23
N ILE A 25 0.56 -22.78 6.37
CA ILE A 25 0.29 -21.84 7.48
C ILE A 25 -1.18 -21.43 7.47
N ILE A 26 -1.71 -21.03 6.32
CA ILE A 26 -3.11 -20.60 6.18
C ILE A 26 -4.08 -21.74 6.54
N GLU A 27 -3.84 -22.95 6.03
CA GLU A 27 -4.66 -24.11 6.33
C GLU A 27 -4.62 -24.48 7.82
N ASN A 28 -3.45 -24.42 8.45
CA ASN A 28 -3.30 -24.67 9.88
C ASN A 28 -4.07 -23.65 10.74
N VAL A 29 -3.93 -22.34 10.45
CA VAL A 29 -4.66 -21.30 11.19
C VAL A 29 -6.16 -21.45 10.99
N ARG A 30 -6.61 -21.75 9.77
CA ARG A 30 -8.04 -21.97 9.49
C ARG A 30 -8.63 -23.15 10.25
N ASN A 31 -7.84 -24.21 10.45
CA ASN A 31 -8.32 -25.45 11.08
C ASN A 31 -8.13 -25.49 12.59
N LYS A 32 -7.12 -24.80 13.14
CA LYS A 32 -6.70 -24.89 14.54
C LYS A 32 -6.78 -23.55 15.28
N GLY A 33 -7.16 -22.46 14.63
CA GLY A 33 -7.37 -21.16 15.25
C GLY A 33 -6.18 -20.66 16.08
N ASP A 34 -6.44 -20.29 17.33
CA ASP A 34 -5.44 -19.70 18.22
C ASP A 34 -4.30 -20.67 18.58
N GLU A 35 -4.54 -21.99 18.57
CA GLU A 35 -3.47 -22.99 18.75
C GLU A 35 -2.39 -22.85 17.67
N ALA A 36 -2.81 -22.71 16.40
CA ALA A 36 -1.88 -22.51 15.31
C ALA A 36 -1.15 -21.17 15.41
N LEU A 37 -1.83 -20.10 15.82
CA LEU A 37 -1.20 -18.80 16.04
C LEU A 37 -0.12 -18.85 17.11
N SER A 38 -0.40 -19.49 18.25
CA SER A 38 0.56 -19.69 19.34
C SER A 38 1.77 -20.48 18.87
N HIS A 39 1.55 -21.57 18.13
CA HIS A 39 2.61 -22.38 17.54
C HIS A 39 3.52 -21.56 16.60
N TYR A 40 2.94 -20.77 15.69
CA TYR A 40 3.73 -19.99 14.76
C TYR A 40 4.41 -18.78 15.41
N ASN A 41 3.80 -18.15 16.41
CA ASN A 41 4.46 -17.12 17.19
C ASN A 41 5.67 -17.66 17.95
N GLU A 42 5.57 -18.87 18.53
CA GLU A 42 6.71 -19.55 19.15
C GLU A 42 7.78 -19.89 18.12
N LYS A 43 7.39 -20.49 16.99
CA LYS A 43 8.32 -20.93 15.93
C LYS A 43 9.12 -19.77 15.30
N PHE A 44 8.48 -18.62 15.06
CA PHE A 44 9.08 -17.49 14.35
C PHE A 44 9.48 -16.34 15.26
N GLY A 45 8.80 -16.16 16.40
CA GLY A 45 9.05 -15.08 17.36
C GLY A 45 9.67 -15.54 18.68
N GLY A 46 9.84 -16.85 18.89
CA GLY A 46 10.48 -17.43 20.06
C GLY A 46 9.61 -17.44 21.33
N ILE A 47 8.33 -17.06 21.26
CA ILE A 47 7.43 -17.00 22.42
C ILE A 47 6.05 -17.53 22.07
N ALA A 48 5.60 -18.54 22.84
CA ALA A 48 4.20 -18.98 22.85
C ALA A 48 3.32 -17.93 23.53
N MET A 49 2.15 -17.66 22.94
CA MET A 49 1.21 -16.67 23.44
C MET A 49 -0.19 -17.28 23.58
N ASP A 50 -0.83 -17.01 24.71
CA ASP A 50 -2.22 -17.43 24.99
C ASP A 50 -3.24 -16.33 24.63
N SER A 51 -2.77 -15.10 24.47
CA SER A 51 -3.56 -13.94 24.08
C SER A 51 -2.76 -13.08 23.10
N PHE A 52 -3.39 -12.71 22.02
CA PHE A 52 -2.76 -11.92 20.95
C PHE A 52 -3.14 -10.44 21.01
N ARG A 53 -4.27 -10.11 21.65
CA ARG A 53 -4.71 -8.73 21.80
C ARG A 53 -3.83 -7.99 22.82
N VAL A 54 -3.26 -6.87 22.41
CA VAL A 54 -2.49 -6.00 23.30
C VAL A 54 -3.47 -5.25 24.21
N PRO A 55 -3.30 -5.33 25.55
CA PRO A 55 -4.12 -4.57 26.48
C PRO A 55 -4.01 -3.06 26.29
N GLU A 56 -5.09 -2.32 26.49
CA GLU A 56 -5.10 -0.85 26.34
C GLU A 56 -4.11 -0.18 27.29
N GLU A 57 -3.94 -0.71 28.48
CA GLU A 57 -2.96 -0.24 29.47
C GLU A 57 -1.52 -0.32 29.00
N GLU A 58 -1.15 -1.34 28.22
CA GLU A 58 0.19 -1.47 27.64
C GLU A 58 0.39 -0.48 26.49
N ILE A 59 -0.66 -0.18 25.72
CA ILE A 59 -0.64 0.84 24.68
C ILE A 59 -0.50 2.22 25.30
N GLU A 60 -1.24 2.51 26.39
CA GLU A 60 -1.14 3.76 27.14
C GLU A 60 0.25 3.96 27.73
N LYS A 61 0.76 2.93 28.39
CA LYS A 61 2.09 2.91 28.96
C LYS A 61 3.15 3.19 27.89
N ALA A 62 3.10 2.51 26.76
CA ALA A 62 4.03 2.73 25.64
C ALA A 62 4.00 4.18 25.14
N TYR A 63 2.81 4.78 25.01
CA TYR A 63 2.66 6.19 24.62
C TYR A 63 3.30 7.16 25.64
N LEU A 64 3.22 6.85 26.93
CA LEU A 64 3.81 7.70 27.98
C LEU A 64 5.33 7.52 28.11
N GLU A 65 5.85 6.33 27.77
CA GLU A 65 7.28 5.97 27.94
C GLU A 65 8.18 6.47 26.79
N ILE A 66 7.65 6.66 25.57
CA ILE A 66 8.46 7.24 24.48
C ILE A 66 8.86 8.68 24.80
N SER A 67 10.00 9.11 24.26
CA SER A 67 10.48 10.48 24.47
C SER A 67 9.49 11.53 23.98
N ASN A 68 9.47 12.70 24.61
CA ASN A 68 8.64 13.82 24.17
C ASN A 68 8.98 14.27 22.74
N GLU A 69 10.23 14.18 22.34
CA GLU A 69 10.70 14.50 20.99
C GLU A 69 10.09 13.54 19.96
N LEU A 70 10.22 12.22 20.19
CA LEU A 70 9.64 11.20 19.30
C LEU A 70 8.12 11.32 19.25
N ARG A 71 7.47 11.53 20.40
CA ARG A 71 6.01 11.73 20.45
C ARG A 71 5.58 12.92 19.62
N GLY A 72 6.25 14.07 19.78
CA GLY A 72 5.96 15.27 18.99
C GLY A 72 6.15 15.05 17.49
N ALA A 73 7.18 14.31 17.07
CA ALA A 73 7.41 13.96 15.68
C ALA A 73 6.29 13.06 15.11
N ILE A 74 5.86 12.04 15.87
CA ILE A 74 4.76 11.14 15.48
C ILE A 74 3.43 11.93 15.38
N GLU A 75 3.15 12.82 16.34
CA GLU A 75 1.94 13.64 16.34
C GLU A 75 1.91 14.62 15.16
N GLN A 76 3.05 15.24 14.82
CA GLN A 76 3.17 16.11 13.65
C GLN A 76 2.95 15.36 12.34
N SER A 77 3.57 14.18 12.21
CA SER A 77 3.36 13.29 11.07
C SER A 77 1.88 12.88 10.93
N ALA A 78 1.28 12.42 12.03
CA ALA A 78 -0.14 12.06 12.07
C ALA A 78 -1.06 13.20 11.67
N TYR A 79 -0.76 14.43 12.11
CA TYR A 79 -1.51 15.63 11.74
C TYR A 79 -1.45 15.88 10.23
N ASN A 80 -0.26 15.84 9.62
CA ASN A 80 -0.09 16.08 8.19
C ASN A 80 -0.77 14.99 7.34
N ILE A 81 -0.59 13.70 7.70
CA ILE A 81 -1.25 12.57 7.02
C ILE A 81 -2.77 12.71 7.11
N LYS A 82 -3.30 13.07 8.29
CA LYS A 82 -4.74 13.25 8.48
C LYS A 82 -5.29 14.40 7.64
N ASN A 83 -4.58 15.52 7.58
CA ASN A 83 -5.01 16.66 6.77
C ASN A 83 -5.07 16.29 5.29
N PHE A 84 -4.03 15.62 4.78
CA PHE A 84 -4.05 15.18 3.38
C PHE A 84 -5.15 14.15 3.11
N ALA A 85 -5.34 13.18 4.01
CA ALA A 85 -6.41 12.20 3.92
C ALA A 85 -7.82 12.85 3.91
N LEU A 86 -8.03 13.92 4.69
CA LEU A 86 -9.27 14.69 4.67
C LEU A 86 -9.48 15.39 3.33
N LEU A 87 -8.44 16.02 2.77
CA LEU A 87 -8.50 16.63 1.45
C LEU A 87 -8.83 15.59 0.38
N GLN A 88 -8.20 14.42 0.41
CA GLN A 88 -8.54 13.31 -0.50
C GLN A 88 -10.01 12.92 -0.37
N ARG A 89 -10.51 12.75 0.86
CA ARG A 89 -11.90 12.39 1.12
C ARG A 89 -12.89 13.40 0.54
N ASP A 90 -12.58 14.69 0.64
CA ASP A 90 -13.44 15.76 0.16
C ASP A 90 -13.59 15.79 -1.37
N THR A 91 -12.67 15.16 -2.10
CA THR A 91 -12.78 14.99 -3.56
C THR A 91 -13.73 13.86 -3.97
N ILE A 92 -14.05 12.92 -3.05
CA ILE A 92 -14.85 11.73 -3.32
C ILE A 92 -16.31 12.03 -2.98
N LYS A 93 -17.14 12.22 -4.01
CA LYS A 93 -18.54 12.60 -3.84
C LYS A 93 -19.48 11.51 -4.37
N PRO A 94 -20.62 11.28 -3.68
CA PRO A 94 -21.65 10.43 -4.24
C PRO A 94 -22.25 11.08 -5.50
N LEU A 95 -22.68 10.25 -6.45
CA LEU A 95 -23.55 10.68 -7.51
C LEU A 95 -25.00 10.58 -7.00
N LEU A 96 -25.65 11.72 -6.84
CA LEU A 96 -27.03 11.76 -6.42
C LEU A 96 -27.93 11.14 -7.50
N ALA A 97 -29.12 10.68 -7.12
CA ALA A 97 -30.08 10.13 -8.05
C ALA A 97 -30.35 11.13 -9.18
N THR A 98 -29.77 10.88 -10.36
CA THR A 98 -29.87 11.75 -11.55
C THR A 98 -30.76 11.08 -12.58
N GLU A 99 -31.75 11.78 -13.09
CA GLU A 99 -32.60 11.29 -14.16
C GLU A 99 -31.81 11.24 -15.46
N THR A 100 -31.47 10.03 -15.92
CA THR A 100 -30.73 9.78 -17.17
C THR A 100 -31.62 9.60 -18.38
N SER A 101 -32.85 9.16 -18.13
CA SER A 101 -33.94 9.09 -19.07
C SER A 101 -35.25 9.16 -18.29
N ARG A 102 -36.36 9.48 -18.96
CA ARG A 102 -37.66 9.69 -18.32
C ARG A 102 -38.04 8.55 -17.35
N GLY A 103 -38.14 8.89 -16.07
CA GLY A 103 -38.44 7.95 -15.00
C GLY A 103 -37.34 6.99 -14.61
N ILE A 104 -36.09 7.19 -15.07
CA ILE A 104 -34.91 6.37 -14.77
C ILE A 104 -33.89 7.22 -14.02
N PHE A 105 -33.72 6.95 -12.73
CA PHE A 105 -32.81 7.66 -11.86
C PHE A 105 -31.66 6.74 -11.47
N LEU A 106 -30.41 7.13 -11.79
CA LEU A 106 -29.19 6.41 -11.48
C LEU A 106 -28.33 7.21 -10.52
N GLY A 107 -27.55 6.51 -9.73
CA GLY A 107 -26.57 7.12 -8.82
C GLY A 107 -25.64 6.12 -8.21
N HIS A 108 -24.72 6.62 -7.37
CA HIS A 108 -23.89 5.77 -6.52
C HIS A 108 -23.67 6.40 -5.14
N THR A 109 -23.48 5.56 -4.17
CA THR A 109 -23.08 5.91 -2.80
C THR A 109 -21.63 5.52 -2.58
N ILE A 110 -20.97 6.25 -1.68
CA ILE A 110 -19.61 5.96 -1.22
C ILE A 110 -19.73 5.33 0.16
N ILE A 111 -19.31 4.08 0.29
CA ILE A 111 -19.50 3.29 1.52
C ILE A 111 -18.15 2.75 1.97
N PRO A 112 -17.70 3.04 3.22
CA PRO A 112 -16.50 2.43 3.77
C PRO A 112 -16.63 0.90 3.85
N VAL A 113 -15.50 0.19 3.81
CA VAL A 113 -15.49 -1.21 4.24
C VAL A 113 -15.84 -1.31 5.74
N ASP A 114 -16.45 -2.41 6.16
CA ASP A 114 -16.92 -2.53 7.55
C ASP A 114 -15.76 -2.64 8.56
N SER A 115 -14.67 -3.28 8.14
CA SER A 115 -13.49 -3.50 8.96
C SER A 115 -12.24 -3.69 8.11
N CYS A 116 -11.08 -3.34 8.68
CA CYS A 116 -9.80 -3.64 8.07
C CYS A 116 -8.76 -4.03 9.12
N CYS A 117 -7.75 -4.78 8.68
CA CYS A 117 -6.52 -5.03 9.41
C CYS A 117 -5.38 -4.27 8.72
N CYS A 118 -4.73 -3.39 9.46
CA CYS A 118 -3.50 -2.72 9.10
C CYS A 118 -2.32 -3.57 9.55
N TYR A 119 -1.65 -4.23 8.62
CA TYR A 119 -0.45 -4.99 8.91
C TYR A 119 0.73 -4.03 9.00
N VAL A 120 1.31 -3.88 10.19
CA VAL A 120 2.49 -3.05 10.45
C VAL A 120 3.70 -3.99 10.59
N PRO A 121 4.66 -3.92 9.69
CA PRO A 121 5.81 -4.80 9.76
C PRO A 121 6.65 -4.53 11.01
N GLY A 122 7.20 -5.58 11.56
CA GLY A 122 8.25 -5.57 12.55
C GLY A 122 9.44 -6.34 11.99
N GLY A 123 10.55 -6.31 12.63
CA GLY A 123 11.75 -7.01 12.19
C GLY A 123 12.99 -6.28 12.67
N ASN A 124 13.93 -5.99 11.77
CA ASN A 124 15.16 -5.29 12.12
C ASN A 124 14.91 -3.87 12.63
N HIS A 125 13.83 -3.21 12.14
CA HIS A 125 13.47 -1.84 12.50
C HIS A 125 11.99 -1.73 12.85
N PRO A 126 11.62 -0.93 13.88
CA PRO A 126 10.23 -0.65 14.21
C PRO A 126 9.67 0.37 13.20
N LEU A 127 9.02 -0.07 12.14
CA LEU A 127 8.43 0.80 11.11
C LEU A 127 7.11 1.41 11.61
N PHE A 128 7.17 2.19 12.66
CA PHE A 128 6.00 2.81 13.30
C PHE A 128 5.30 3.85 12.41
N SER A 129 5.98 4.45 11.43
CA SER A 129 5.39 5.32 10.41
C SER A 129 4.28 4.61 9.63
N THR A 130 4.48 3.33 9.29
CA THR A 130 3.47 2.50 8.60
C THR A 130 2.15 2.44 9.38
N ALA A 131 2.18 2.47 10.72
CA ALA A 131 0.97 2.51 11.53
C ALA A 131 0.13 3.77 11.23
N LEU A 132 0.77 4.93 11.09
CA LEU A 132 0.10 6.18 10.72
C LEU A 132 -0.46 6.12 9.31
N MET A 133 0.36 5.64 8.36
CA MET A 133 0.04 5.58 6.93
C MET A 133 -1.14 4.66 6.60
N LEU A 134 -1.39 3.64 7.41
CA LEU A 134 -2.50 2.71 7.21
C LEU A 134 -3.75 3.09 8.01
N VAL A 135 -3.57 3.36 9.31
CA VAL A 135 -4.70 3.55 10.22
C VAL A 135 -5.39 4.89 9.98
N ILE A 136 -4.65 5.99 9.75
CA ILE A 136 -5.25 7.32 9.57
C ILE A 136 -6.15 7.39 8.32
N PRO A 137 -5.74 6.93 7.13
CA PRO A 137 -6.63 6.90 5.97
C PRO A 137 -7.86 6.00 6.18
N ALA A 138 -7.71 4.83 6.84
CA ALA A 138 -8.83 3.96 7.16
C ALA A 138 -9.84 4.64 8.08
N ARG A 139 -9.38 5.30 9.14
CA ARG A 139 -10.22 6.09 10.06
C ARG A 139 -10.89 7.26 9.34
N THR A 140 -10.15 7.96 8.49
CA THR A 140 -10.66 9.11 7.71
C THR A 140 -11.71 8.66 6.69
N ALA A 141 -11.57 7.48 6.10
CA ALA A 141 -12.58 6.88 5.24
C ALA A 141 -13.88 6.55 6.00
N GLY A 142 -13.83 6.41 7.32
CA GLY A 142 -14.98 6.07 8.16
C GLY A 142 -15.12 4.58 8.42
N VAL A 143 -14.06 3.79 8.28
CA VAL A 143 -14.04 2.37 8.68
C VAL A 143 -14.33 2.25 10.17
N LYS A 144 -15.31 1.43 10.53
CA LYS A 144 -15.79 1.33 11.92
C LYS A 144 -14.83 0.56 12.82
N ARG A 145 -14.27 -0.55 12.31
CA ARG A 145 -13.32 -1.41 13.01
C ARG A 145 -11.99 -1.43 12.27
N VAL A 146 -11.00 -0.72 12.80
CA VAL A 146 -9.62 -0.68 12.29
C VAL A 146 -8.72 -1.41 13.27
N CYS A 147 -8.30 -2.61 12.90
CA CYS A 147 -7.37 -3.43 13.67
C CYS A 147 -5.95 -3.21 13.16
N ALA A 148 -4.96 -3.43 14.02
CA ALA A 148 -3.56 -3.51 13.64
C ALA A 148 -2.98 -4.88 14.04
N ALA A 149 -2.25 -5.50 13.12
CA ALA A 149 -1.43 -6.69 13.36
C ALA A 149 0.04 -6.29 13.32
N VAL A 150 0.76 -6.53 14.41
CA VAL A 150 2.16 -6.13 14.56
C VAL A 150 2.93 -7.29 15.19
N PRO A 151 4.05 -7.75 14.60
CA PRO A 151 4.87 -8.75 15.26
C PRO A 151 5.35 -8.26 16.64
N PRO A 152 5.36 -9.12 17.66
CA PRO A 152 6.02 -8.78 18.92
C PRO A 152 7.54 -8.66 18.72
N MET A 153 8.21 -7.90 19.58
CA MET A 153 9.67 -7.85 19.61
C MET A 153 10.24 -9.21 20.01
N ALA A 154 11.44 -9.52 19.53
CA ALA A 154 12.14 -10.74 19.94
C ALA A 154 12.26 -10.82 21.46
N GLY A 155 11.84 -11.96 22.04
CA GLY A 155 11.85 -12.16 23.49
C GLY A 155 10.77 -11.38 24.28
N SER A 156 9.80 -10.76 23.60
CA SER A 156 8.71 -10.00 24.22
C SER A 156 7.34 -10.51 23.73
N ARG A 157 6.30 -10.29 24.53
CA ARG A 157 4.90 -10.49 24.11
C ARG A 157 4.29 -9.24 23.48
N LEU A 158 5.02 -8.13 23.47
CA LEU A 158 4.52 -6.84 23.02
C LEU A 158 5.29 -6.35 21.79
N PRO A 159 4.62 -5.65 20.86
CA PRO A 159 5.26 -4.87 19.83
C PRO A 159 6.14 -3.74 20.41
N HIS A 160 6.95 -3.14 19.55
CA HIS A 160 7.82 -2.03 19.93
C HIS A 160 7.00 -0.84 20.48
N PRO A 161 7.43 -0.19 21.58
CA PRO A 161 6.68 0.91 22.20
C PRO A 161 6.36 2.06 21.25
N ALA A 162 7.28 2.47 20.38
CA ALA A 162 7.02 3.51 19.38
C ALA A 162 5.88 3.12 18.42
N THR A 163 5.77 1.84 18.04
CA THR A 163 4.68 1.34 17.18
C THR A 163 3.34 1.35 17.92
N LEU A 164 3.32 0.95 19.19
CA LEU A 164 2.11 1.03 20.01
C LEU A 164 1.63 2.47 20.19
N ALA A 165 2.57 3.40 20.45
CA ALA A 165 2.28 4.82 20.56
C ALA A 165 1.74 5.40 19.23
N ALA A 166 2.35 5.06 18.10
CA ALA A 166 1.88 5.49 16.78
C ALA A 166 0.47 4.96 16.47
N LEU A 167 0.17 3.69 16.79
CA LEU A 167 -1.16 3.10 16.63
C LEU A 167 -2.21 3.79 17.49
N LYS A 168 -1.85 4.17 18.73
CA LYS A 168 -2.72 4.96 19.60
C LYS A 168 -3.01 6.34 19.01
N ILE A 169 -1.97 7.07 18.58
CA ILE A 169 -2.10 8.40 17.95
C ILE A 169 -2.95 8.31 16.67
N ALA A 170 -2.73 7.28 15.84
CA ALA A 170 -3.51 7.05 14.62
C ALA A 170 -4.97 6.66 14.88
N GLY A 171 -5.31 6.15 16.06
CA GLY A 171 -6.65 5.78 16.47
C GLY A 171 -7.07 4.36 16.06
N ALA A 172 -6.16 3.38 16.11
CA ALA A 172 -6.50 1.98 15.93
C ALA A 172 -7.50 1.53 17.03
N ASN A 173 -8.49 0.70 16.65
CA ASN A 173 -9.49 0.21 17.61
C ASN A 173 -8.96 -0.98 18.41
N GLU A 174 -8.15 -1.81 17.79
CA GLU A 174 -7.64 -3.06 18.34
C GLU A 174 -6.21 -3.26 17.83
N VAL A 175 -5.30 -3.67 18.71
CA VAL A 175 -3.92 -3.99 18.35
C VAL A 175 -3.65 -5.44 18.75
N TYR A 176 -3.05 -6.20 17.84
CA TYR A 176 -2.73 -7.61 18.04
C TYR A 176 -1.23 -7.85 17.83
N ALA A 177 -0.62 -8.50 18.82
CA ALA A 177 0.80 -8.88 18.80
C ALA A 177 0.95 -10.19 18.01
N VAL A 178 0.76 -10.11 16.70
CA VAL A 178 0.87 -11.23 15.76
C VAL A 178 1.41 -10.72 14.42
N GLY A 179 2.34 -11.44 13.83
CA GLY A 179 2.95 -11.10 12.54
C GLY A 179 2.93 -12.26 11.55
N GLY A 180 3.58 -12.09 10.40
CA GLY A 180 3.75 -13.13 9.40
C GLY A 180 2.48 -13.57 8.67
N ALA A 181 2.60 -14.64 7.90
CA ALA A 181 1.49 -15.22 7.14
C ALA A 181 0.33 -15.69 8.04
N GLN A 182 0.63 -16.13 9.26
CA GLN A 182 -0.38 -16.55 10.24
C GLN A 182 -1.28 -15.39 10.69
N ALA A 183 -0.75 -14.16 10.78
CA ALA A 183 -1.56 -12.98 11.07
C ALA A 183 -2.55 -12.71 9.93
N VAL A 184 -2.09 -12.75 8.68
CA VAL A 184 -2.94 -12.58 7.50
C VAL A 184 -4.04 -13.65 7.47
N ALA A 185 -3.71 -14.91 7.76
CA ALA A 185 -4.69 -15.99 7.82
C ALA A 185 -5.73 -15.78 8.93
N ALA A 186 -5.30 -15.36 10.13
CA ALA A 186 -6.19 -15.08 11.26
C ALA A 186 -7.19 -13.97 10.94
N PHE A 187 -6.75 -12.87 10.36
CA PHE A 187 -7.64 -11.78 9.98
C PHE A 187 -8.51 -12.09 8.76
N ALA A 188 -8.11 -13.04 7.90
CA ALA A 188 -8.93 -13.47 6.77
C ALA A 188 -10.04 -14.45 7.17
N TYR A 189 -9.75 -15.40 8.04
CA TYR A 189 -10.67 -16.49 8.37
C TYR A 189 -11.30 -16.39 9.77
N GLY A 190 -10.67 -15.64 10.67
CA GLY A 190 -11.01 -15.59 12.09
C GLY A 190 -10.38 -16.73 12.88
N THR A 191 -10.25 -16.50 14.19
CA THR A 191 -9.88 -17.50 15.19
C THR A 191 -10.76 -17.29 16.41
N GLU A 192 -10.52 -18.00 17.51
CA GLU A 192 -11.29 -17.84 18.75
C GLU A 192 -11.15 -16.43 19.34
N SER A 193 -9.94 -15.82 19.21
CA SER A 193 -9.64 -14.50 19.76
C SER A 193 -9.65 -13.37 18.74
N ILE A 194 -9.57 -13.66 17.44
CA ILE A 194 -9.47 -12.68 16.37
C ILE A 194 -10.68 -12.80 15.43
N ALA A 195 -11.57 -11.81 15.49
CA ALA A 195 -12.66 -11.73 14.51
C ALA A 195 -12.13 -11.34 13.12
N PRO A 196 -12.61 -11.98 12.04
CA PRO A 196 -12.14 -11.67 10.68
C PRO A 196 -12.49 -10.23 10.26
N VAL A 197 -11.81 -9.76 9.23
CA VAL A 197 -12.00 -8.42 8.64
C VAL A 197 -12.43 -8.50 7.17
N ALA A 198 -12.96 -7.39 6.66
CA ALA A 198 -13.31 -7.29 5.24
C ALA A 198 -12.08 -7.03 4.34
N MET A 199 -11.02 -6.43 4.89
CA MET A 199 -9.84 -6.02 4.11
C MET A 199 -8.56 -6.11 4.95
N ILE A 200 -7.45 -6.50 4.33
CA ILE A 200 -6.12 -6.51 4.93
C ILE A 200 -5.21 -5.60 4.09
N VAL A 201 -4.57 -4.63 4.72
CA VAL A 201 -3.69 -3.64 4.05
C VAL A 201 -2.34 -3.57 4.75
N GLY A 202 -1.34 -3.14 4.03
CA GLY A 202 0.00 -2.88 4.54
C GLY A 202 1.09 -3.73 3.91
N PRO A 203 2.35 -3.23 3.95
CA PRO A 203 3.51 -3.91 3.42
C PRO A 203 3.94 -5.06 4.34
N GLY A 204 4.69 -6.00 3.81
CA GLY A 204 5.26 -7.08 4.58
C GLY A 204 6.32 -7.85 3.77
N ASN A 205 7.02 -8.76 4.42
CA ASN A 205 7.98 -9.61 3.74
C ASN A 205 7.30 -10.57 2.75
N LYS A 206 8.09 -11.31 1.98
CA LYS A 206 7.63 -12.24 0.94
C LYS A 206 6.56 -13.24 1.42
N TYR A 207 6.57 -13.66 2.69
CA TYR A 207 5.57 -14.57 3.25
C TYR A 207 4.24 -13.85 3.52
N VAL A 208 4.28 -12.61 4.00
CA VAL A 208 3.08 -11.78 4.21
C VAL A 208 2.45 -11.42 2.86
N THR A 209 3.27 -11.02 1.91
CA THR A 209 2.84 -10.71 0.53
C THR A 209 2.18 -11.93 -0.12
N GLU A 210 2.80 -13.10 -0.01
CA GLU A 210 2.23 -14.35 -0.53
C GLU A 210 0.93 -14.73 0.20
N ALA A 211 0.86 -14.53 1.52
CA ALA A 211 -0.36 -14.79 2.28
C ALA A 211 -1.50 -13.87 1.83
N LYS A 212 -1.24 -12.57 1.62
CA LYS A 212 -2.22 -11.63 1.05
C LYS A 212 -2.71 -12.12 -0.32
N ARG A 213 -1.81 -12.59 -1.19
CA ARG A 213 -2.15 -13.15 -2.50
C ARG A 213 -3.10 -14.35 -2.39
N GLN A 214 -2.82 -15.28 -1.47
CA GLN A 214 -3.63 -16.50 -1.30
C GLN A 214 -5.00 -16.25 -0.65
N VAL A 215 -5.14 -15.23 0.20
CA VAL A 215 -6.43 -14.91 0.83
C VAL A 215 -7.26 -13.92 0.02
N TYR A 216 -6.71 -13.32 -1.05
CA TYR A 216 -7.46 -12.40 -1.90
C TYR A 216 -8.70 -13.09 -2.50
N GLY A 217 -9.82 -12.40 -2.45
CA GLY A 217 -11.13 -12.97 -2.81
C GLY A 217 -11.92 -13.46 -1.59
N LYS A 218 -11.26 -13.95 -0.53
CA LYS A 218 -11.90 -14.16 0.77
C LYS A 218 -11.99 -12.83 1.54
N VAL A 219 -10.93 -12.02 1.47
CA VAL A 219 -10.88 -10.65 1.96
C VAL A 219 -10.33 -9.74 0.87
N GLY A 220 -10.61 -8.45 0.94
CA GLY A 220 -9.93 -7.45 0.10
C GLY A 220 -8.48 -7.25 0.55
N ILE A 221 -7.63 -6.82 -0.36
CA ILE A 221 -6.28 -6.35 -0.05
C ILE A 221 -6.04 -5.00 -0.73
N ASP A 222 -5.00 -4.28 -0.31
CA ASP A 222 -4.49 -3.10 -1.02
C ASP A 222 -3.88 -3.49 -2.37
N PHE A 223 -2.68 -4.01 -2.36
CA PHE A 223 -1.95 -4.53 -3.53
C PHE A 223 -0.91 -5.56 -3.09
N ILE A 224 -0.27 -6.20 -4.06
CA ILE A 224 0.87 -7.08 -3.85
C ILE A 224 2.13 -6.24 -3.96
N ALA A 225 2.86 -6.06 -2.85
CA ALA A 225 4.11 -5.32 -2.80
C ALA A 225 5.31 -6.26 -2.85
N GLY A 226 6.35 -5.83 -3.55
CA GLY A 226 7.67 -6.41 -3.53
C GLY A 226 8.67 -5.52 -2.76
N PRO A 227 9.97 -5.64 -3.05
CA PRO A 227 11.00 -4.77 -2.50
C PRO A 227 10.79 -3.30 -2.90
N SER A 228 11.23 -2.39 -2.06
CA SER A 228 11.12 -0.95 -2.28
C SER A 228 11.99 -0.46 -3.43
N GLU A 229 11.54 0.58 -4.14
CA GLU A 229 12.16 1.11 -5.34
C GLU A 229 12.12 2.64 -5.36
N VAL A 230 13.26 3.28 -5.67
CA VAL A 230 13.29 4.70 -6.04
C VAL A 230 13.86 4.86 -7.45
N LEU A 231 13.24 5.72 -8.24
CA LEU A 231 13.75 6.14 -9.53
C LEU A 231 13.86 7.66 -9.56
N VAL A 232 15.07 8.16 -9.85
CA VAL A 232 15.35 9.58 -9.98
C VAL A 232 15.57 9.92 -11.45
N ILE A 233 14.85 10.92 -11.99
CA ILE A 233 15.13 11.52 -13.29
C ILE A 233 15.93 12.81 -13.03
N ALA A 234 17.11 12.94 -13.65
CA ALA A 234 18.01 14.06 -13.44
C ALA A 234 18.57 14.63 -14.74
N ASP A 235 18.77 15.94 -14.79
CA ASP A 235 19.52 16.62 -15.84
C ASP A 235 20.94 17.02 -15.37
N GLU A 236 21.65 17.81 -16.17
CA GLU A 236 23.02 18.27 -15.85
C GLU A 236 23.10 19.28 -14.69
N LYS A 237 21.96 19.81 -14.21
CA LYS A 237 21.90 20.80 -13.12
C LYS A 237 21.67 20.15 -11.76
N ALA A 238 21.26 18.89 -11.72
CA ALA A 238 20.98 18.17 -10.49
C ALA A 238 22.23 18.01 -9.61
N ASP A 239 22.06 18.03 -8.29
CA ASP A 239 23.15 17.77 -7.35
C ASP A 239 23.37 16.26 -7.18
N PRO A 240 24.57 15.74 -7.59
CA PRO A 240 24.87 14.30 -7.44
C PRO A 240 24.85 13.82 -6.00
N ALA A 241 25.12 14.68 -5.02
CA ALA A 241 25.15 14.30 -3.63
C ALA A 241 23.73 14.08 -3.07
N VAL A 242 22.75 14.88 -3.52
CA VAL A 242 21.34 14.70 -3.20
C VAL A 242 20.82 13.40 -3.80
N ILE A 243 21.02 13.20 -5.10
CA ILE A 243 20.58 11.94 -5.77
C ILE A 243 21.18 10.71 -5.10
N ALA A 244 22.46 10.75 -4.73
CA ALA A 244 23.11 9.62 -4.05
C ALA A 244 22.50 9.37 -2.66
N ALA A 245 22.13 10.41 -1.93
CA ALA A 245 21.50 10.30 -0.62
C ALA A 245 20.11 9.62 -0.74
N ASP A 246 19.28 10.03 -1.70
CA ASP A 246 17.94 9.46 -1.92
C ASP A 246 18.03 7.99 -2.37
N ILE A 247 18.94 7.67 -3.28
CA ILE A 247 19.22 6.27 -3.68
C ILE A 247 19.64 5.41 -2.47
N LEU A 248 20.48 5.95 -1.59
CA LEU A 248 20.96 5.21 -0.41
C LEU A 248 19.88 5.10 0.67
N ALA A 249 19.04 6.13 0.85
CA ALA A 249 17.89 6.06 1.75
C ALA A 249 16.95 4.91 1.37
N GLN A 250 16.74 4.68 0.08
CA GLN A 250 15.97 3.52 -0.37
C GLN A 250 16.73 2.20 -0.23
N SER A 251 18.05 2.19 -0.53
CA SER A 251 18.85 0.99 -0.53
C SER A 251 19.07 0.38 0.88
N GLU A 252 18.93 1.18 1.94
CA GLU A 252 19.11 0.70 3.32
C GLU A 252 17.91 -0.10 3.87
N HIS A 253 16.74 -0.07 3.18
CA HIS A 253 15.56 -0.78 3.63
C HIS A 253 15.69 -2.31 3.56
N ASP A 254 16.26 -2.83 2.47
CA ASP A 254 16.42 -4.27 2.24
C ASP A 254 17.49 -4.54 1.18
N VAL A 255 18.14 -5.70 1.24
CA VAL A 255 19.13 -6.14 0.24
C VAL A 255 18.54 -6.31 -1.17
N ASP A 256 17.23 -6.42 -1.28
CA ASP A 256 16.49 -6.51 -2.54
C ASP A 256 15.95 -5.15 -3.03
N ALA A 257 16.10 -4.06 -2.26
CA ALA A 257 15.70 -2.71 -2.66
C ALA A 257 16.45 -2.24 -3.93
N ALA A 258 15.84 -1.35 -4.71
CA ALA A 258 16.40 -0.87 -5.96
C ALA A 258 16.47 0.67 -6.02
N GLY A 259 17.67 1.19 -6.26
CA GLY A 259 17.90 2.60 -6.59
C GLY A 259 18.20 2.77 -8.08
N ILE A 260 17.44 3.61 -8.75
CA ILE A 260 17.53 3.79 -10.21
C ILE A 260 17.76 5.28 -10.53
N LEU A 261 18.77 5.57 -11.31
CA LEU A 261 18.98 6.90 -11.90
C LEU A 261 18.77 6.84 -13.41
N ILE A 262 17.98 7.76 -13.95
CA ILE A 262 17.92 8.05 -15.38
C ILE A 262 18.34 9.52 -15.56
N THR A 263 19.42 9.76 -16.25
CA THR A 263 19.92 11.12 -16.45
C THR A 263 20.24 11.40 -17.93
N THR A 264 20.14 12.66 -18.33
CA THR A 264 20.59 13.09 -19.66
C THR A 264 22.09 13.43 -19.71
N SER A 265 22.78 13.39 -18.55
CA SER A 265 24.19 13.77 -18.41
C SER A 265 25.07 12.61 -17.99
N LYS A 266 26.02 12.22 -18.82
CA LYS A 266 27.04 11.23 -18.47
C LYS A 266 27.88 11.68 -17.26
N GLU A 267 28.14 12.98 -17.15
CA GLU A 267 28.91 13.54 -16.04
C GLU A 267 28.15 13.36 -14.70
N ILE A 268 26.83 13.57 -14.68
CA ILE A 268 25.99 13.29 -13.51
C ILE A 268 26.02 11.79 -13.17
N ALA A 269 25.91 10.90 -14.15
CA ALA A 269 25.98 9.47 -13.92
C ALA A 269 27.30 9.05 -13.22
N GLU A 270 28.43 9.59 -13.67
CA GLU A 270 29.76 9.35 -13.09
C GLU A 270 29.88 9.92 -11.66
N LYS A 271 29.41 11.14 -11.45
CA LYS A 271 29.43 11.82 -10.15
C LYS A 271 28.53 11.12 -9.14
N VAL A 272 27.32 10.75 -9.49
CA VAL A 272 26.40 9.99 -8.61
C VAL A 272 27.01 8.65 -8.24
N SER A 273 27.56 7.89 -9.19
CA SER A 273 28.25 6.65 -8.90
C SER A 273 29.41 6.79 -7.90
N SER A 274 30.11 7.94 -7.94
CA SER A 274 31.19 8.26 -6.99
C SER A 274 30.65 8.69 -5.62
N GLU A 275 29.60 9.54 -5.60
CA GLU A 275 28.98 10.01 -4.35
C GLU A 275 28.31 8.87 -3.59
N VAL A 276 27.64 7.94 -4.25
CA VAL A 276 27.10 6.71 -3.59
C VAL A 276 28.20 5.98 -2.85
N LYS A 277 29.36 5.72 -3.47
CA LYS A 277 30.49 5.04 -2.82
C LYS A 277 31.04 5.82 -1.61
N LYS A 278 31.11 7.14 -1.74
CA LYS A 278 31.58 8.04 -0.69
C LYS A 278 30.62 8.06 0.51
N GLN A 279 29.31 8.19 0.26
CA GLN A 279 28.30 8.26 1.31
C GLN A 279 28.09 6.92 2.01
N LEU A 280 28.16 5.80 1.31
CA LEU A 280 28.13 4.45 1.91
C LEU A 280 29.14 4.27 3.04
N ALA A 281 30.34 4.88 2.93
CA ALA A 281 31.38 4.75 3.94
C ALA A 281 31.01 5.40 5.30
N GLY A 282 29.96 6.22 5.35
CA GLY A 282 29.50 6.92 6.56
C GLY A 282 28.17 6.40 7.14
N LEU A 283 27.57 5.37 6.55
CA LEU A 283 26.27 4.84 6.97
C LEU A 283 26.43 3.71 7.99
N ASP A 284 25.63 3.74 9.05
CA ASP A 284 25.49 2.61 9.99
C ASP A 284 24.89 1.36 9.33
N THR A 285 24.10 1.57 8.26
CA THR A 285 23.41 0.54 7.45
C THR A 285 24.19 0.16 6.18
N ALA A 286 25.48 0.52 6.11
CA ALA A 286 26.33 0.39 4.91
C ALA A 286 26.31 -1.01 4.29
N ASP A 287 26.31 -2.08 5.10
CA ASP A 287 26.33 -3.46 4.60
C ASP A 287 25.07 -3.79 3.76
N ILE A 288 23.90 -3.39 4.25
CA ILE A 288 22.60 -3.62 3.56
C ILE A 288 22.54 -2.74 2.31
N ALA A 289 22.81 -1.43 2.46
CA ALA A 289 22.71 -0.48 1.36
C ALA A 289 23.73 -0.78 0.24
N ALA A 290 24.95 -1.22 0.58
CA ALA A 290 25.97 -1.60 -0.40
C ALA A 290 25.56 -2.86 -1.17
N GLU A 291 25.03 -3.88 -0.50
CA GLU A 291 24.56 -5.10 -1.15
C GLU A 291 23.39 -4.80 -2.10
N ALA A 292 22.40 -4.01 -1.64
CA ALA A 292 21.26 -3.57 -2.44
C ALA A 292 21.71 -2.80 -3.69
N TRP A 293 22.60 -1.80 -3.52
CA TRP A 293 23.11 -1.00 -4.62
C TRP A 293 23.93 -1.82 -5.62
N GLU A 294 24.78 -2.73 -5.15
CA GLU A 294 25.60 -3.57 -6.02
C GLU A 294 24.72 -4.48 -6.88
N LYS A 295 23.73 -5.14 -6.27
CA LYS A 295 22.84 -6.09 -6.94
C LYS A 295 21.79 -5.40 -7.83
N ASN A 296 21.15 -4.35 -7.34
CA ASN A 296 19.93 -3.82 -7.91
C ASN A 296 20.04 -2.38 -8.40
N GLY A 297 21.12 -1.69 -8.08
CA GLY A 297 21.36 -0.32 -8.52
C GLY A 297 21.49 -0.21 -10.05
N ILE A 298 20.80 0.77 -10.64
CA ILE A 298 20.80 1.02 -12.09
C ILE A 298 21.14 2.48 -12.35
N ILE A 299 22.00 2.72 -13.34
CA ILE A 299 22.20 4.06 -13.88
C ILE A 299 22.06 3.96 -15.40
N MET A 300 21.14 4.76 -15.95
CA MET A 300 20.90 4.90 -17.39
C MET A 300 21.17 6.33 -17.82
N VAL A 301 21.73 6.48 -19.03
CA VAL A 301 21.90 7.79 -19.68
C VAL A 301 20.97 7.83 -20.89
N ALA A 302 20.02 8.73 -20.85
CA ALA A 302 19.03 8.99 -21.89
C ALA A 302 19.52 10.11 -22.84
N ASP A 303 19.00 10.12 -24.06
CA ASP A 303 19.33 11.16 -25.06
C ASP A 303 18.47 12.43 -24.84
N SER A 304 17.34 12.31 -24.11
CA SER A 304 16.48 13.44 -23.73
C SER A 304 15.67 13.14 -22.46
N LEU A 305 15.06 14.18 -21.87
CA LEU A 305 14.17 14.04 -20.72
C LEU A 305 12.86 13.32 -21.08
N GLU A 306 12.38 13.43 -22.32
CA GLU A 306 11.22 12.69 -22.83
C GLU A 306 11.52 11.18 -22.87
N GLU A 307 12.70 10.80 -23.34
CA GLU A 307 13.14 9.39 -23.31
C GLU A 307 13.28 8.89 -21.87
N ALA A 308 13.79 9.72 -20.96
CA ALA A 308 13.86 9.39 -19.53
C ALA A 308 12.47 9.18 -18.92
N ALA A 309 11.52 10.06 -19.25
CA ALA A 309 10.13 9.94 -18.78
C ALA A 309 9.44 8.68 -19.32
N GLU A 310 9.65 8.30 -20.58
CA GLU A 310 9.07 7.08 -21.13
C GLU A 310 9.66 5.83 -20.46
N ALA A 311 10.97 5.80 -20.24
CA ALA A 311 11.60 4.70 -19.50
C ALA A 311 11.10 4.61 -18.05
N ALA A 312 10.90 5.73 -17.36
CA ALA A 312 10.29 5.75 -16.03
C ALA A 312 8.86 5.20 -16.05
N ASN A 313 8.05 5.55 -17.07
CA ASN A 313 6.71 5.00 -17.25
C ASN A 313 6.71 3.50 -17.54
N GLU A 314 7.72 2.98 -18.24
CA GLU A 314 7.87 1.53 -18.48
C GLU A 314 8.24 0.78 -17.20
N ILE A 315 9.14 1.34 -16.39
CA ILE A 315 9.52 0.78 -15.08
C ILE A 315 8.34 0.86 -14.11
N ALA A 316 7.63 1.99 -14.09
CA ALA A 316 6.52 2.27 -13.17
C ALA A 316 6.93 2.10 -11.70
N PRO A 317 7.88 2.93 -11.22
CA PRO A 317 8.50 2.77 -9.91
C PRO A 317 7.54 3.11 -8.76
N GLU A 318 7.89 2.64 -7.58
CA GLU A 318 7.25 3.00 -6.32
C GLU A 318 7.39 4.50 -6.06
N HIS A 319 8.63 4.98 -5.93
CA HIS A 319 8.96 6.39 -5.76
C HIS A 319 9.59 6.92 -7.04
N LEU A 320 9.07 8.04 -7.54
CA LEU A 320 9.60 8.72 -8.72
C LEU A 320 9.99 10.15 -8.35
N GLU A 321 11.26 10.47 -8.45
CA GLU A 321 11.79 11.81 -8.20
C GLU A 321 12.17 12.53 -9.50
N ILE A 322 11.96 13.84 -9.55
CA ILE A 322 12.37 14.70 -10.65
C ILE A 322 13.37 15.73 -10.12
N ASN A 323 14.63 15.52 -10.40
CA ASN A 323 15.74 16.43 -10.03
C ASN A 323 16.31 17.11 -11.29
N THR A 324 15.52 17.99 -11.90
CA THR A 324 15.86 18.74 -13.11
C THR A 324 15.67 20.24 -12.90
N GLU A 325 16.27 21.09 -13.76
CA GLU A 325 16.11 22.54 -13.70
C GLU A 325 14.64 22.99 -13.84
N GLU A 326 13.84 22.27 -14.65
CA GLU A 326 12.43 22.57 -14.89
C GLU A 326 11.53 21.36 -14.67
N PRO A 327 11.36 20.89 -13.40
CA PRO A 327 10.70 19.62 -13.10
C PRO A 327 9.23 19.59 -13.57
N ASP A 328 8.52 20.71 -13.51
CA ASP A 328 7.11 20.80 -13.92
C ASP A 328 6.88 20.45 -15.40
N LYS A 329 7.88 20.56 -16.25
CA LYS A 329 7.79 20.18 -17.66
C LYS A 329 7.68 18.67 -17.86
N LEU A 330 8.21 17.87 -16.91
CA LEU A 330 8.14 16.42 -16.95
C LEU A 330 6.83 15.86 -16.41
N VAL A 331 6.18 16.55 -15.46
CA VAL A 331 4.96 16.08 -14.81
C VAL A 331 3.88 15.59 -15.79
N PRO A 332 3.57 16.31 -16.90
CA PRO A 332 2.55 15.86 -17.85
C PRO A 332 2.94 14.60 -18.66
N LEU A 333 4.22 14.24 -18.69
CA LEU A 333 4.74 13.08 -19.42
C LEU A 333 4.73 11.82 -18.56
N LEU A 334 4.64 11.96 -17.24
CA LEU A 334 4.69 10.87 -16.27
C LEU A 334 3.28 10.40 -15.93
N ARG A 335 3.06 9.08 -15.94
CA ARG A 335 1.74 8.47 -15.75
C ARG A 335 1.74 7.22 -14.88
N ASN A 336 2.89 6.61 -14.65
CA ASN A 336 3.04 5.36 -13.93
C ASN A 336 4.06 5.51 -12.79
N TYR A 337 3.59 5.81 -11.60
CA TYR A 337 4.39 5.93 -10.37
C TYR A 337 3.50 5.70 -9.15
N GLY A 338 4.09 5.21 -8.05
CA GLY A 338 3.37 5.13 -6.78
C GLY A 338 3.22 6.51 -6.14
N SER A 339 4.31 7.25 -6.01
CA SER A 339 4.33 8.66 -5.58
C SER A 339 5.35 9.45 -6.39
N LEU A 340 5.03 10.73 -6.68
CA LEU A 340 5.87 11.64 -7.47
C LEU A 340 6.41 12.77 -6.59
N PHE A 341 7.73 12.95 -6.61
CA PHE A 341 8.46 13.97 -5.87
C PHE A 341 9.04 14.98 -6.86
N ILE A 342 8.61 16.24 -6.75
CA ILE A 342 8.84 17.26 -7.80
C ILE A 342 9.88 18.25 -7.31
N GLY A 343 11.07 18.21 -7.93
CA GLY A 343 12.21 19.08 -7.61
C GLY A 343 13.06 18.59 -6.44
N GLU A 344 14.30 19.02 -6.42
CA GLU A 344 15.34 18.61 -5.44
C GLU A 344 14.93 18.78 -3.96
N GLY A 345 14.08 19.76 -3.65
CA GLY A 345 13.57 19.99 -2.29
C GLY A 345 12.49 18.99 -1.84
N SER A 346 12.06 18.09 -2.73
CA SER A 346 10.96 17.14 -2.46
C SER A 346 11.49 15.73 -2.24
N ALA A 347 12.39 15.55 -1.28
CA ALA A 347 13.01 14.27 -0.98
C ALA A 347 11.96 13.20 -0.60
N GLU A 348 12.17 11.95 -1.03
CA GLU A 348 11.36 10.77 -0.68
C GLU A 348 11.12 10.67 0.82
N VAL A 349 12.16 10.86 1.62
CA VAL A 349 12.11 10.78 3.10
C VAL A 349 11.04 11.68 3.72
N PHE A 350 10.70 12.81 3.09
CA PHE A 350 9.61 13.66 3.58
C PHE A 350 8.25 13.01 3.34
N GLY A 351 8.07 12.34 2.20
CA GLY A 351 6.87 11.56 1.91
C GLY A 351 6.73 10.37 2.85
N ASP A 352 7.83 9.71 3.17
CA ASP A 352 7.87 8.54 4.03
C ASP A 352 7.49 8.83 5.48
N TYR A 353 7.81 10.03 5.96
CA TYR A 353 7.63 10.31 7.39
C TYR A 353 6.65 11.43 7.70
N VAL A 354 6.63 12.54 6.96
CA VAL A 354 6.04 13.76 7.52
C VAL A 354 5.24 14.63 6.56
N ALA A 355 5.45 14.58 5.26
CA ALA A 355 4.77 15.47 4.30
C ALA A 355 3.25 15.26 4.27
N GLY A 356 2.79 14.02 4.49
CA GLY A 356 1.38 13.68 4.54
C GLY A 356 0.91 12.76 3.41
N THR A 357 1.71 12.59 2.36
CA THR A 357 1.52 11.53 1.36
C THR A 357 1.75 10.16 1.97
N ASN A 358 1.29 9.09 1.31
CA ASN A 358 1.40 7.74 1.86
C ASN A 358 2.61 7.02 1.26
N HIS A 359 3.39 6.37 2.12
CA HIS A 359 4.53 5.56 1.71
C HIS A 359 4.20 4.08 1.44
N THR A 360 2.97 3.64 1.72
CA THR A 360 2.55 2.29 1.34
C THR A 360 2.13 2.32 -0.12
N LEU A 361 3.09 2.06 -1.00
CA LEU A 361 3.03 2.30 -2.43
C LEU A 361 3.17 1.00 -3.22
N PRO A 362 2.65 0.94 -4.47
CA PRO A 362 2.81 -0.21 -5.34
C PRO A 362 4.24 -0.30 -5.87
N THR A 363 4.82 -1.49 -5.84
CA THR A 363 6.15 -1.81 -6.35
C THR A 363 6.08 -2.74 -7.56
N MET A 364 7.22 -3.09 -8.15
CA MET A 364 7.33 -4.10 -9.22
C MET A 364 6.42 -3.80 -10.44
N GLY A 365 6.30 -2.53 -10.78
CA GLY A 365 5.49 -2.07 -11.91
C GLY A 365 3.98 -2.08 -11.66
N ALA A 366 3.52 -2.36 -10.45
CA ALA A 366 2.09 -2.30 -10.11
C ALA A 366 1.52 -0.88 -10.16
N ALA A 367 2.37 0.15 -10.17
CA ALA A 367 1.98 1.53 -10.41
C ALA A 367 1.33 1.77 -11.80
N LYS A 368 1.38 0.79 -12.71
CA LYS A 368 0.65 0.81 -13.99
C LYS A 368 -0.88 0.71 -13.83
N TYR A 369 -1.38 0.23 -12.68
CA TYR A 369 -2.82 0.00 -12.49
C TYR A 369 -3.32 0.39 -11.09
N THR A 370 -2.47 0.74 -10.15
CA THR A 370 -2.87 1.17 -8.81
C THR A 370 -1.94 2.25 -8.27
N GLY A 371 -2.45 3.12 -7.40
CA GLY A 371 -1.66 4.05 -6.60
C GLY A 371 -1.40 3.50 -5.20
N GLY A 372 -0.79 4.30 -4.33
CA GLY A 372 -0.57 3.97 -2.93
C GLY A 372 -1.87 3.87 -2.12
N VAL A 373 -1.72 3.42 -0.87
CA VAL A 373 -2.82 3.42 0.09
C VAL A 373 -3.30 4.85 0.31
N SER A 374 -4.59 5.02 0.25
CA SER A 374 -5.27 6.31 0.42
C SER A 374 -6.63 6.10 1.08
N VAL A 375 -7.37 7.17 1.32
CA VAL A 375 -8.76 7.06 1.77
C VAL A 375 -9.61 6.23 0.81
N MET A 376 -9.34 6.33 -0.51
CA MET A 376 -10.08 5.57 -1.54
C MET A 376 -9.92 4.06 -1.41
N THR A 377 -8.79 3.58 -0.91
CA THR A 377 -8.51 2.16 -0.67
C THR A 377 -9.58 1.50 0.21
N PHE A 378 -10.13 2.26 1.15
CA PHE A 378 -11.13 1.78 2.13
C PHE A 378 -12.58 2.08 1.74
N LEU A 379 -12.82 2.59 0.54
CA LEU A 379 -14.14 3.01 0.08
C LEU A 379 -14.65 2.14 -1.07
N LYS A 380 -15.94 1.83 -1.02
CA LYS A 380 -16.67 1.14 -2.10
C LYS A 380 -17.58 2.14 -2.80
N VAL A 381 -17.54 2.15 -4.12
CA VAL A 381 -18.52 2.87 -4.95
C VAL A 381 -19.66 1.90 -5.29
N CYS A 382 -20.83 2.08 -4.65
CA CYS A 382 -21.98 1.19 -4.81
C CYS A 382 -23.07 1.91 -5.60
N THR A 383 -23.36 1.41 -6.79
CA THR A 383 -24.40 1.98 -7.65
C THR A 383 -25.80 1.62 -7.14
N PHE A 384 -26.75 2.51 -7.39
CA PHE A 384 -28.17 2.24 -7.21
C PHE A 384 -28.97 2.76 -8.41
N GLN A 385 -30.16 2.15 -8.60
CA GLN A 385 -31.13 2.61 -9.57
C GLN A 385 -32.50 2.74 -8.91
N ARG A 386 -33.24 3.75 -9.32
CA ARG A 386 -34.67 3.92 -8.99
C ARG A 386 -35.44 4.12 -10.30
N ILE A 387 -36.37 3.22 -10.59
CA ILE A 387 -37.15 3.22 -11.81
C ILE A 387 -38.60 3.48 -11.44
N THR A 388 -39.22 4.51 -12.02
CA THR A 388 -40.64 4.77 -11.87
C THR A 388 -41.46 3.82 -12.75
N ALA A 389 -42.79 3.78 -12.55
CA ALA A 389 -43.67 2.98 -13.40
C ALA A 389 -43.54 3.36 -14.88
N GLU A 390 -43.40 4.66 -15.19
CA GLU A 390 -43.17 5.15 -16.54
C GLU A 390 -41.83 4.70 -17.12
N GLY A 391 -40.76 4.79 -16.33
CA GLY A 391 -39.45 4.28 -16.73
C GLY A 391 -39.48 2.76 -16.97
N ALA A 392 -40.20 2.01 -16.14
CA ALA A 392 -40.36 0.56 -16.31
C ALA A 392 -41.09 0.23 -17.62
N ASP A 393 -42.14 0.98 -17.98
CA ASP A 393 -42.83 0.80 -19.25
C ASP A 393 -41.93 1.04 -20.47
N LEU A 394 -40.94 1.91 -20.36
CA LEU A 394 -39.95 2.16 -21.40
C LEU A 394 -38.86 1.05 -21.48
N LEU A 395 -38.38 0.60 -20.32
CA LEU A 395 -37.25 -0.35 -20.26
C LEU A 395 -37.68 -1.81 -20.47
N ALA A 396 -38.85 -2.21 -19.99
CA ALA A 396 -39.24 -3.60 -19.93
C ALA A 396 -39.32 -4.29 -21.31
N PRO A 397 -39.83 -3.66 -22.39
CA PRO A 397 -39.83 -4.27 -23.72
C PRO A 397 -38.41 -4.53 -24.24
N VAL A 398 -37.50 -3.61 -23.99
CA VAL A 398 -36.09 -3.74 -24.42
C VAL A 398 -35.39 -4.86 -23.64
N ALA A 399 -35.57 -4.88 -22.31
CA ALA A 399 -35.01 -5.89 -21.44
C ALA A 399 -35.56 -7.30 -21.76
N GLU A 400 -36.84 -7.41 -22.08
CA GLU A 400 -37.47 -8.66 -22.51
C GLU A 400 -36.82 -9.21 -23.80
N VAL A 401 -36.67 -8.37 -24.82
CA VAL A 401 -36.06 -8.76 -26.09
C VAL A 401 -34.61 -9.22 -25.88
N MET A 402 -33.83 -8.47 -25.11
CA MET A 402 -32.43 -8.84 -24.82
C MET A 402 -32.36 -10.18 -24.09
N ALA A 403 -33.12 -10.34 -23.02
CA ALA A 403 -33.10 -11.56 -22.20
C ALA A 403 -33.54 -12.81 -22.99
N LEU A 404 -34.54 -12.68 -23.87
CA LEU A 404 -34.98 -13.80 -24.73
C LEU A 404 -33.89 -14.20 -25.74
N ASN A 405 -33.17 -13.24 -26.31
CA ASN A 405 -32.08 -13.53 -27.25
C ASN A 405 -30.83 -14.12 -26.57
N GLU A 406 -30.65 -13.84 -25.25
CA GLU A 406 -29.64 -14.50 -24.41
C GLU A 406 -30.12 -15.87 -23.88
N GLY A 407 -31.36 -16.30 -24.17
CA GLY A 407 -31.92 -17.56 -23.68
C GLY A 407 -32.40 -17.51 -22.22
N LEU A 408 -32.52 -16.30 -21.62
CA LEU A 408 -32.85 -16.09 -20.21
C LEU A 408 -34.33 -15.79 -20.00
N SER A 409 -35.18 -16.80 -20.12
CA SER A 409 -36.68 -16.64 -20.06
C SER A 409 -37.17 -16.09 -18.73
N ALA A 410 -36.52 -16.38 -17.60
CA ALA A 410 -36.90 -15.81 -16.30
C ALA A 410 -36.60 -14.32 -16.22
N HIS A 411 -35.49 -13.83 -16.80
CA HIS A 411 -35.22 -12.39 -16.93
C HIS A 411 -36.24 -11.68 -17.79
N ALA A 412 -36.60 -12.27 -18.93
CA ALA A 412 -37.66 -11.77 -19.77
C ALA A 412 -38.99 -11.68 -19.03
N GLY A 413 -39.35 -12.71 -18.27
CA GLY A 413 -40.54 -12.72 -17.40
C GLY A 413 -40.50 -11.61 -16.34
N ALA A 414 -39.32 -11.39 -15.71
CA ALA A 414 -39.15 -10.32 -14.74
C ALA A 414 -39.34 -8.92 -15.33
N ALA A 415 -38.90 -8.71 -16.56
CA ALA A 415 -39.17 -7.46 -17.28
C ALA A 415 -40.67 -7.31 -17.59
N ARG A 416 -41.30 -8.34 -18.14
CA ARG A 416 -42.69 -8.36 -18.59
C ARG A 416 -43.70 -8.03 -17.49
N VAL A 417 -43.53 -8.56 -16.27
CA VAL A 417 -44.44 -8.31 -15.14
C VAL A 417 -44.41 -6.86 -14.62
N ARG A 418 -43.42 -6.06 -15.05
CA ARG A 418 -43.28 -4.66 -14.71
C ARG A 418 -43.91 -3.69 -15.73
N MET A 419 -44.34 -4.22 -16.87
CA MET A 419 -45.11 -3.41 -17.82
C MET A 419 -46.54 -3.21 -17.32
N LYS A 420 -47.07 -1.99 -17.49
CA LYS A 420 -48.50 -1.76 -17.24
C LYS A 420 -49.30 -2.74 -18.10
N LYS A 421 -50.27 -3.43 -17.49
CA LYS A 421 -51.31 -4.12 -18.26
C LYS A 421 -52.03 -3.04 -19.05
N ARG A 422 -51.89 -3.01 -20.38
CA ARG A 422 -52.74 -2.21 -21.26
C ARG A 422 -54.13 -2.78 -21.10
N SER A 423 -54.98 -2.06 -20.36
CA SER A 423 -56.42 -2.33 -20.27
C SER A 423 -57.10 -1.96 -21.57
#